data_b0cd13975d50a63f9c74c45b8ce10ab4
#
_entry.id   b0cd13975d50a63f9c74c45b8ce10ab4
#
_cell.length_a   1.000
_cell.length_b   1.000
_cell.length_c   1.000
_cell.angle_alpha   90.00
_cell.angle_beta   90.00
_cell.angle_gamma   90.00
#
_symmetry.space_group_name_H-M   'P 1'
#
loop_
_entity.id
_entity.type
_entity.pdbx_description
1 polymer ?
#
loop_
_entity_poly.entity_id
_entity_poly.type
_entity_poly.pdbx_seq_one_letter_code
_entity_poly.pdbx_strand_id
1 'polypeptide(L)'
;MNFRLLLLSWLAAFGLLAEAVIVVTPHPEEIRREFSAGFARWQAAKGLAPADTIEWRDVGGSGEAQRFVESEFKSKPGGIGIDLFFGGGPEPFLGLSAKKLLRPFNPAPEFLAGIPQRAQDAEVFDAGRTWYGACLSSFGILQNRRVQGLTGLPLVRRWEDLAKPELAGWIGAGDPRNSGTMNNMFEAFLQAYGWERGWELLTAIGGNVRHFDRLSSSTAKECALGQVAYAFCIDYYGFIQMAAAGGTNLDMVVPEDFTAVSADGIAILVGAPHLPAAERLMEFVLSEAGQKLWFLPAGHPEGPVNHSIERLPIRPAIYTNYGAASRVHFNPFTYRQNFSYDARLARGRRDIVRSLFGATVVDLHDELRAARKAVAATGDRPERLKELGAVPLTEKQAAELAKGDWQNAEVRQRTKLDWQRWAQAKYRRLAVP
;
A
#
# COMPACT_ATOMS: atom_id res chain seq x y z
N MET A 1 -17.58 -10.49 -77.44
CA MET A 1 -18.50 -10.69 -76.28
C MET A 1 -17.63 -10.84 -75.06
N ASN A 2 -17.32 -9.72 -74.41
CA ASN A 2 -16.39 -9.64 -73.25
C ASN A 2 -17.15 -9.66 -71.95
N PHE A 3 -17.03 -10.77 -71.19
CA PHE A 3 -17.55 -10.91 -69.83
C PHE A 3 -16.51 -10.31 -68.86
N ARG A 4 -16.78 -9.14 -68.28
CA ARG A 4 -16.01 -8.60 -67.14
C ARG A 4 -16.59 -9.22 -65.87
N LEU A 5 -15.79 -10.08 -65.21
CA LEU A 5 -16.05 -10.51 -63.83
C LEU A 5 -15.79 -9.31 -62.88
N LEU A 6 -16.82 -8.85 -62.23
CA LEU A 6 -16.74 -7.96 -61.07
C LEU A 6 -16.50 -8.82 -59.84
N LEU A 7 -15.26 -8.82 -59.32
CA LEU A 7 -14.92 -9.32 -57.99
C LEU A 7 -15.39 -8.27 -56.97
N LEU A 8 -16.53 -8.50 -56.31
CA LEU A 8 -16.91 -7.81 -55.09
C LEU A 8 -16.05 -8.33 -53.96
N SER A 9 -15.04 -7.54 -53.53
CA SER A 9 -14.34 -7.74 -52.28
C SER A 9 -15.26 -7.35 -51.12
N TRP A 10 -15.81 -8.36 -50.45
CA TRP A 10 -16.43 -8.20 -49.16
C TRP A 10 -15.35 -7.93 -48.12
N LEU A 11 -15.11 -6.66 -47.83
CA LEU A 11 -14.46 -6.28 -46.56
C LEU A 11 -15.47 -6.57 -45.43
N ALA A 12 -15.28 -7.71 -44.77
CA ALA A 12 -15.96 -7.98 -43.52
C ALA A 12 -15.45 -6.96 -42.48
N ALA A 13 -16.14 -5.85 -42.33
CA ALA A 13 -16.02 -4.98 -41.19
C ALA A 13 -16.50 -5.80 -39.97
N PHE A 14 -15.55 -6.46 -39.26
CA PHE A 14 -15.83 -6.92 -37.91
C PHE A 14 -16.08 -5.66 -37.07
N GLY A 15 -17.34 -5.27 -36.94
CA GLY A 15 -17.74 -4.27 -35.97
C GLY A 15 -17.32 -4.79 -34.61
N LEU A 16 -16.42 -4.07 -33.95
CA LEU A 16 -16.14 -4.32 -32.53
C LEU A 16 -17.47 -4.22 -31.79
N LEU A 17 -17.93 -5.32 -31.23
CA LEU A 17 -19.02 -5.31 -30.25
C LEU A 17 -18.45 -4.76 -28.94
N ALA A 18 -19.22 -3.90 -28.27
CA ALA A 18 -18.86 -3.44 -26.92
C ALA A 18 -18.86 -4.65 -25.97
N GLU A 19 -17.81 -4.77 -25.19
CA GLU A 19 -17.65 -5.84 -24.20
C GLU A 19 -17.65 -5.25 -22.79
N ALA A 20 -18.10 -6.03 -21.81
CA ALA A 20 -17.98 -5.69 -20.40
C ALA A 20 -16.76 -6.41 -19.82
N VAL A 21 -15.69 -5.66 -19.56
CA VAL A 21 -14.49 -6.20 -18.91
C VAL A 21 -14.79 -6.45 -17.44
N ILE A 22 -14.68 -7.70 -17.01
CA ILE A 22 -14.97 -8.13 -15.63
C ILE A 22 -13.70 -8.00 -14.78
N VAL A 23 -13.74 -7.12 -13.80
CA VAL A 23 -12.57 -6.74 -12.98
C VAL A 23 -12.81 -7.03 -11.50
N VAL A 24 -12.03 -7.93 -10.91
CA VAL A 24 -11.98 -8.09 -9.46
C VAL A 24 -11.06 -7.03 -8.84
N THR A 25 -11.52 -6.37 -7.78
CA THR A 25 -10.82 -5.21 -7.22
C THR A 25 -11.10 -4.99 -5.73
N PRO A 26 -10.09 -4.56 -4.94
CA PRO A 26 -10.29 -4.00 -3.60
C PRO A 26 -10.52 -2.49 -3.60
N HIS A 27 -10.55 -1.83 -4.77
CA HIS A 27 -10.71 -0.39 -4.84
C HIS A 27 -12.10 0.06 -4.40
N PRO A 28 -12.21 1.18 -3.65
CA PRO A 28 -13.48 1.78 -3.27
C PRO A 28 -14.23 2.31 -4.49
N GLU A 29 -15.52 2.57 -4.31
CA GLU A 29 -16.43 2.93 -5.39
C GLU A 29 -16.02 4.19 -6.14
N GLU A 30 -15.45 5.17 -5.47
CA GLU A 30 -14.99 6.43 -6.05
C GLU A 30 -13.91 6.18 -7.13
N ILE A 31 -12.95 5.34 -6.85
CA ILE A 31 -11.90 4.98 -7.82
C ILE A 31 -12.51 4.23 -9.01
N ARG A 32 -13.41 3.29 -8.75
CA ARG A 32 -14.07 2.50 -9.79
C ARG A 32 -14.87 3.39 -10.77
N ARG A 33 -15.60 4.37 -10.24
CA ARG A 33 -16.37 5.33 -11.04
C ARG A 33 -15.49 6.20 -11.92
N GLU A 34 -14.40 6.75 -11.33
CA GLU A 34 -13.50 7.62 -12.09
C GLU A 34 -12.75 6.87 -13.20
N PHE A 35 -12.35 5.61 -12.94
CA PHE A 35 -11.72 4.77 -13.97
C PHE A 35 -12.71 4.35 -15.05
N SER A 36 -13.97 4.06 -14.73
CA SER A 36 -15.00 3.80 -15.73
C SER A 36 -15.23 5.01 -16.63
N ALA A 37 -15.39 6.20 -16.05
CA ALA A 37 -15.58 7.44 -16.82
C ALA A 37 -14.34 7.80 -17.65
N GLY A 38 -13.15 7.63 -17.10
CA GLY A 38 -11.87 7.86 -17.77
C GLY A 38 -11.66 6.93 -18.96
N PHE A 39 -11.96 5.63 -18.80
CA PHE A 39 -11.84 4.63 -19.86
C PHE A 39 -12.77 4.93 -21.01
N ALA A 40 -14.03 5.28 -20.73
CA ALA A 40 -15.00 5.68 -21.77
C ALA A 40 -14.52 6.92 -22.54
N ARG A 41 -14.01 7.96 -21.85
CA ARG A 41 -13.45 9.16 -22.50
C ARG A 41 -12.25 8.84 -23.38
N TRP A 42 -11.34 7.99 -22.89
CA TRP A 42 -10.13 7.59 -23.61
C TRP A 42 -10.48 6.81 -24.89
N GLN A 43 -11.45 5.89 -24.83
CA GLN A 43 -11.92 5.15 -25.99
C GLN A 43 -12.57 6.09 -27.03
N ALA A 44 -13.41 7.02 -26.57
CA ALA A 44 -14.03 8.01 -27.45
C ALA A 44 -13.00 8.89 -28.18
N ALA A 45 -11.95 9.33 -27.47
CA ALA A 45 -10.85 10.11 -28.05
C ALA A 45 -10.05 9.31 -29.10
N LYS A 46 -10.05 7.98 -29.02
CA LYS A 46 -9.42 7.07 -30.02
C LYS A 46 -10.38 6.64 -31.13
N GLY A 47 -11.62 7.11 -31.12
CA GLY A 47 -12.63 6.73 -32.12
C GLY A 47 -13.10 5.28 -31.99
N LEU A 48 -12.93 4.66 -30.80
CA LEU A 48 -13.40 3.31 -30.52
C LEU A 48 -14.89 3.37 -30.13
N ALA A 49 -15.74 2.87 -30.99
CA ALA A 49 -17.19 2.81 -30.77
C ALA A 49 -17.75 1.49 -31.35
N PRO A 50 -18.66 0.82 -30.61
CA PRO A 50 -19.14 1.14 -29.27
C PRO A 50 -18.02 0.94 -28.21
N ALA A 51 -18.05 1.75 -27.13
CA ALA A 51 -17.05 1.69 -26.09
C ALA A 51 -17.28 0.50 -25.15
N ASP A 52 -16.19 -0.19 -24.79
CA ASP A 52 -16.24 -1.22 -23.75
C ASP A 52 -16.56 -0.61 -22.38
N THR A 53 -17.21 -1.38 -21.53
CA THR A 53 -17.55 -1.00 -20.16
C THR A 53 -16.74 -1.82 -19.15
N ILE A 54 -16.77 -1.43 -17.88
CA ILE A 54 -16.12 -2.18 -16.81
C ILE A 54 -17.20 -2.69 -15.84
N GLU A 55 -17.22 -4.00 -15.63
CA GLU A 55 -17.99 -4.64 -14.56
C GLU A 55 -17.09 -4.87 -13.36
N TRP A 56 -17.29 -4.10 -12.29
CA TRP A 56 -16.49 -4.19 -11.09
C TRP A 56 -17.03 -5.25 -10.12
N ARG A 57 -16.15 -6.14 -9.64
CA ARG A 57 -16.46 -7.13 -8.61
C ARG A 57 -15.64 -6.84 -7.36
N ASP A 58 -16.34 -6.31 -6.35
CA ASP A 58 -15.80 -6.09 -5.01
C ASP A 58 -15.94 -7.37 -4.20
N VAL A 59 -14.82 -7.92 -3.76
CA VAL A 59 -14.76 -9.14 -2.95
C VAL A 59 -14.01 -8.91 -1.63
N GLY A 60 -13.92 -7.64 -1.21
CA GLY A 60 -13.22 -7.22 -0.01
C GLY A 60 -11.77 -6.75 -0.26
N GLY A 61 -10.92 -6.83 0.75
CA GLY A 61 -9.54 -6.35 0.67
C GLY A 61 -8.65 -7.19 -0.25
N SER A 62 -7.43 -6.69 -0.52
CA SER A 62 -6.47 -7.30 -1.46
C SER A 62 -6.18 -8.78 -1.18
N GLY A 63 -6.04 -9.15 0.10
CA GLY A 63 -5.82 -10.54 0.49
C GLY A 63 -7.06 -11.43 0.33
N GLU A 64 -8.26 -10.86 0.46
CA GLU A 64 -9.53 -11.56 0.24
C GLU A 64 -9.74 -11.77 -1.26
N ALA A 65 -9.47 -10.76 -2.08
CA ALA A 65 -9.51 -10.86 -3.53
C ALA A 65 -8.53 -11.90 -4.07
N GLN A 66 -7.30 -11.94 -3.55
CA GLN A 66 -6.33 -12.98 -3.90
C GLN A 66 -6.86 -14.38 -3.57
N ARG A 67 -7.34 -14.59 -2.34
CA ARG A 67 -7.87 -15.89 -1.90
C ARG A 67 -9.08 -16.32 -2.72
N PHE A 68 -9.96 -15.38 -3.07
CA PHE A 68 -11.10 -15.62 -3.93
C PHE A 68 -10.64 -16.14 -5.31
N VAL A 69 -9.75 -15.39 -6.00
CA VAL A 69 -9.21 -15.79 -7.30
C VAL A 69 -8.54 -17.16 -7.23
N GLU A 70 -7.68 -17.39 -6.23
CA GLU A 70 -7.01 -18.69 -6.05
C GLU A 70 -7.99 -19.85 -5.79
N SER A 71 -9.07 -19.58 -5.06
CA SER A 71 -10.11 -20.59 -4.80
C SER A 71 -10.91 -20.94 -6.05
N GLU A 72 -11.29 -19.95 -6.85
CA GLU A 72 -12.00 -20.16 -8.10
C GLU A 72 -11.16 -20.95 -9.11
N PHE A 73 -9.87 -20.65 -9.23
CA PHE A 73 -8.96 -21.41 -10.12
C PHE A 73 -8.75 -22.86 -9.71
N LYS A 74 -8.94 -23.23 -8.43
CA LYS A 74 -8.92 -24.65 -8.03
C LYS A 74 -10.05 -25.46 -8.67
N SER A 75 -11.22 -24.85 -8.85
CA SER A 75 -12.39 -25.47 -9.46
C SER A 75 -12.45 -25.30 -10.97
N LYS A 76 -11.86 -24.21 -11.50
CA LYS A 76 -11.89 -23.82 -12.92
C LYS A 76 -10.50 -23.44 -13.43
N PRO A 77 -9.57 -24.39 -13.60
CA PRO A 77 -8.16 -24.11 -13.94
C PRO A 77 -7.95 -23.36 -15.27
N GLY A 78 -8.89 -23.47 -16.22
CA GLY A 78 -8.81 -22.84 -17.54
C GLY A 78 -9.28 -21.38 -17.59
N GLY A 79 -9.93 -20.89 -16.54
CA GLY A 79 -10.46 -19.53 -16.47
C GLY A 79 -11.66 -19.44 -15.53
N ILE A 80 -11.77 -18.33 -14.84
CA ILE A 80 -12.77 -18.13 -13.78
C ILE A 80 -13.90 -17.17 -14.18
N GLY A 81 -13.96 -16.77 -15.47
CA GLY A 81 -14.95 -15.81 -15.95
C GLY A 81 -14.69 -14.38 -15.48
N ILE A 82 -13.45 -14.06 -15.14
CA ILE A 82 -12.97 -12.72 -14.75
C ILE A 82 -11.77 -12.37 -15.62
N ASP A 83 -11.73 -11.15 -16.13
CA ASP A 83 -10.68 -10.70 -17.03
C ASP A 83 -9.45 -10.19 -16.31
N LEU A 84 -9.65 -9.35 -15.29
CA LEU A 84 -8.56 -8.61 -14.64
C LEU A 84 -8.65 -8.68 -13.12
N PHE A 85 -7.49 -8.61 -12.49
CA PHE A 85 -7.34 -8.20 -11.10
C PHE A 85 -6.69 -6.82 -11.07
N PHE A 86 -7.35 -5.85 -10.40
CA PHE A 86 -6.91 -4.46 -10.38
C PHE A 86 -6.93 -3.89 -8.97
N GLY A 87 -5.75 -3.53 -8.44
CA GLY A 87 -5.56 -2.87 -7.15
C GLY A 87 -4.99 -3.78 -6.06
N GLY A 88 -4.60 -3.14 -4.99
CA GLY A 88 -3.86 -3.75 -3.88
C GLY A 88 -2.36 -3.76 -4.11
N GLY A 89 -1.57 -3.94 -3.06
CA GLY A 89 -0.12 -3.97 -3.13
C GLY A 89 0.44 -5.12 -4.00
N PRO A 90 1.76 -5.29 -4.07
CA PRO A 90 2.36 -6.26 -4.99
C PRO A 90 2.14 -7.73 -4.60
N GLU A 91 1.84 -8.02 -3.33
CA GLU A 91 1.76 -9.39 -2.82
C GLU A 91 0.75 -10.29 -3.56
N PRO A 92 -0.49 -9.86 -3.85
CA PRO A 92 -1.42 -10.66 -4.63
C PRO A 92 -0.88 -11.05 -6.00
N PHE A 93 -0.26 -10.09 -6.69
CA PHE A 93 0.28 -10.29 -8.03
C PHE A 93 1.48 -11.24 -8.03
N LEU A 94 2.39 -11.08 -7.08
CA LEU A 94 3.52 -12.01 -6.87
C LEU A 94 3.02 -13.44 -6.55
N GLY A 95 1.99 -13.54 -5.71
CA GLY A 95 1.38 -14.83 -5.36
C GLY A 95 0.70 -15.52 -6.54
N LEU A 96 -0.10 -14.78 -7.31
CA LEU A 96 -0.80 -15.30 -8.49
C LEU A 96 0.17 -15.61 -9.64
N SER A 97 1.20 -14.76 -9.85
CA SER A 97 2.25 -15.00 -10.86
C SER A 97 3.04 -16.27 -10.55
N ALA A 98 3.44 -16.50 -9.29
CA ALA A 98 4.12 -17.71 -8.86
C ALA A 98 3.30 -18.98 -9.11
N LYS A 99 1.96 -18.88 -9.07
CA LYS A 99 1.02 -19.96 -9.36
C LYS A 99 0.64 -20.06 -10.85
N LYS A 100 1.20 -19.20 -11.70
CA LYS A 100 0.91 -19.10 -13.14
C LYS A 100 -0.57 -18.84 -13.46
N LEU A 101 -1.23 -18.02 -12.63
CA LEU A 101 -2.63 -17.63 -12.77
C LEU A 101 -2.79 -16.29 -13.50
N LEU A 102 -1.69 -15.61 -13.80
CA LEU A 102 -1.65 -14.36 -14.55
C LEU A 102 -1.17 -14.62 -15.98
N ARG A 103 -1.84 -13.97 -16.94
CA ARG A 103 -1.48 -14.01 -18.34
C ARG A 103 -0.42 -12.95 -18.64
N PRO A 104 0.73 -13.26 -19.26
CA PRO A 104 1.65 -12.26 -19.76
C PRO A 104 0.96 -11.33 -20.79
N PHE A 105 1.22 -10.04 -20.66
CA PHE A 105 0.72 -9.00 -21.53
C PHE A 105 1.87 -8.10 -22.00
N ASN A 106 1.96 -7.86 -23.30
CA ASN A 106 2.93 -6.95 -23.88
C ASN A 106 2.17 -5.79 -24.54
N PRO A 107 1.97 -4.68 -23.82
CA PRO A 107 1.31 -3.51 -24.40
C PRO A 107 2.15 -2.93 -25.54
N ALA A 108 1.52 -2.19 -26.45
CA ALA A 108 2.23 -1.49 -27.50
C ALA A 108 3.31 -0.58 -26.90
N PRO A 109 4.46 -0.41 -27.58
CA PRO A 109 5.64 0.27 -27.04
C PRO A 109 5.36 1.66 -26.48
N GLU A 110 4.44 2.41 -27.06
CA GLU A 110 4.06 3.75 -26.61
C GLU A 110 3.44 3.77 -25.21
N PHE A 111 2.79 2.69 -24.76
CA PHE A 111 2.22 2.59 -23.41
C PHE A 111 3.27 2.30 -22.35
N LEU A 112 4.39 1.68 -22.73
CA LEU A 112 5.53 1.46 -21.83
C LEU A 112 6.54 2.59 -21.86
N ALA A 113 6.58 3.36 -22.94
CA ALA A 113 7.50 4.48 -23.07
C ALA A 113 7.35 5.45 -21.89
N GLY A 114 8.46 5.73 -21.20
CA GLY A 114 8.46 6.62 -20.02
C GLY A 114 7.95 5.99 -18.72
N ILE A 115 7.69 4.68 -18.65
CA ILE A 115 7.46 3.94 -17.42
C ILE A 115 8.75 3.20 -17.06
N PRO A 116 9.46 3.59 -15.98
CA PRO A 116 10.64 2.86 -15.53
C PRO A 116 10.24 1.50 -14.92
N GLN A 117 11.10 0.52 -15.06
CA GLN A 117 10.85 -0.81 -14.46
C GLN A 117 10.78 -0.75 -12.93
N ARG A 118 11.43 0.24 -12.32
CA ARG A 118 11.47 0.42 -10.86
C ARG A 118 11.21 1.87 -10.47
N ALA A 119 10.54 2.05 -9.33
CA ALA A 119 10.43 3.31 -8.62
C ALA A 119 10.98 3.10 -7.21
N GLN A 120 12.13 3.72 -6.88
CA GLN A 120 12.95 3.30 -5.75
C GLN A 120 13.24 1.78 -5.87
N ASP A 121 12.96 1.00 -4.82
CA ASP A 121 13.15 -0.45 -4.82
C ASP A 121 11.90 -1.24 -5.27
N ALA A 122 10.77 -0.54 -5.50
CA ALA A 122 9.54 -1.16 -5.97
C ALA A 122 9.65 -1.53 -7.45
N GLU A 123 9.34 -2.78 -7.79
CA GLU A 123 9.08 -3.14 -9.18
C GLU A 123 7.76 -2.48 -9.63
N VAL A 124 7.80 -1.82 -10.78
CA VAL A 124 6.63 -1.25 -11.44
C VAL A 124 5.99 -2.28 -12.37
N PHE A 125 6.76 -3.20 -12.90
CA PHE A 125 6.28 -4.39 -13.61
C PHE A 125 7.32 -5.51 -13.52
N ASP A 126 6.85 -6.76 -13.51
CA ASP A 126 7.73 -7.92 -13.43
C ASP A 126 8.43 -8.22 -14.78
N ALA A 127 9.56 -8.93 -14.72
CA ALA A 127 10.33 -9.29 -15.91
C ALA A 127 9.52 -10.19 -16.88
N GLY A 128 8.60 -10.99 -16.35
CA GLY A 128 7.70 -11.85 -17.12
C GLY A 128 6.50 -11.13 -17.72
N ARG A 129 6.34 -9.83 -17.40
CA ARG A 129 5.20 -9.00 -17.82
C ARG A 129 3.85 -9.61 -17.49
N THR A 130 3.78 -10.29 -16.35
CA THR A 130 2.53 -10.89 -15.87
C THR A 130 1.66 -9.90 -15.10
N TRP A 131 2.26 -8.84 -14.57
CA TRP A 131 1.55 -7.74 -13.91
C TRP A 131 2.28 -6.41 -14.10
N TYR A 132 1.55 -5.32 -13.93
CA TYR A 132 2.04 -3.94 -14.00
C TYR A 132 1.54 -3.16 -12.80
N GLY A 133 2.33 -2.22 -12.30
CA GLY A 133 1.85 -1.20 -11.39
C GLY A 133 0.86 -0.29 -12.10
N ALA A 134 -0.28 -0.08 -11.50
CA ALA A 134 -1.26 0.90 -11.94
C ALA A 134 -1.00 2.27 -11.33
N CYS A 135 -0.53 2.28 -10.08
CA CYS A 135 -0.07 3.47 -9.36
C CYS A 135 0.94 3.03 -8.28
N LEU A 136 1.56 4.00 -7.63
CA LEU A 136 2.45 3.78 -6.50
C LEU A 136 1.78 4.28 -5.21
N SER A 137 2.30 3.80 -4.10
CA SER A 137 1.99 4.27 -2.75
C SER A 137 3.26 4.38 -1.94
N SER A 138 3.24 5.28 -0.96
CA SER A 138 4.32 5.46 0.00
C SER A 138 3.78 5.42 1.42
N PHE A 139 4.64 5.19 2.39
CA PHE A 139 4.29 5.27 3.80
C PHE A 139 4.74 6.60 4.39
N GLY A 140 3.94 7.12 5.32
CA GLY A 140 4.25 8.38 5.95
C GLY A 140 3.45 8.63 7.22
N ILE A 141 3.47 9.87 7.65
CA ILE A 141 2.84 10.33 8.86
C ILE A 141 1.78 11.36 8.48
N LEU A 142 0.50 11.03 8.73
CA LEU A 142 -0.53 12.05 8.69
C LEU A 142 -0.47 12.82 10.00
N GLN A 143 -0.39 14.17 9.92
CA GLN A 143 -0.38 15.03 11.09
C GLN A 143 -1.49 16.06 11.03
N ASN A 144 -2.09 16.34 12.20
CA ASN A 144 -3.16 17.33 12.36
C ASN A 144 -2.60 18.65 12.88
N ARG A 145 -2.45 19.62 11.97
CA ARG A 145 -1.89 20.95 12.25
C ARG A 145 -2.71 21.75 13.25
N ARG A 146 -4.03 21.59 13.25
CA ARG A 146 -4.93 22.24 14.20
C ARG A 146 -4.69 21.72 15.63
N VAL A 147 -4.59 20.40 15.80
CA VAL A 147 -4.31 19.80 17.11
C VAL A 147 -2.93 20.26 17.60
N GLN A 148 -1.91 20.23 16.73
CA GLN A 148 -0.57 20.71 17.08
C GLN A 148 -0.58 22.16 17.56
N GLY A 149 -1.28 23.06 16.84
CA GLY A 149 -1.39 24.47 17.24
C GLY A 149 -2.12 24.68 18.56
N LEU A 150 -3.14 23.86 18.87
CA LEU A 150 -3.90 23.96 20.12
C LEU A 150 -3.16 23.37 21.34
N THR A 151 -2.32 22.37 21.13
CA THR A 151 -1.65 21.60 22.20
C THR A 151 -0.17 21.95 22.36
N GLY A 152 0.43 22.71 21.43
CA GLY A 152 1.86 22.99 21.42
C GLY A 152 2.73 21.80 20.98
N LEU A 153 2.14 20.75 20.42
CA LEU A 153 2.88 19.59 19.94
C LEU A 153 3.74 19.94 18.71
N PRO A 154 4.96 19.36 18.58
CA PRO A 154 5.89 19.72 17.53
C PRO A 154 5.45 19.22 16.15
N LEU A 155 6.03 19.80 15.09
CA LEU A 155 5.98 19.21 13.76
C LEU A 155 6.88 17.99 13.71
N VAL A 156 6.39 16.93 13.07
CA VAL A 156 7.12 15.68 12.85
C VAL A 156 7.59 15.65 11.39
N ARG A 157 8.87 15.34 11.19
CA ARG A 157 9.47 15.20 9.85
C ARG A 157 10.14 13.85 9.63
N ARG A 158 10.45 13.14 10.70
CA ARG A 158 11.14 11.87 10.68
C ARG A 158 10.37 10.84 11.50
N TRP A 159 10.53 9.57 11.17
CA TRP A 159 9.92 8.51 11.96
C TRP A 159 10.37 8.52 13.42
N GLU A 160 11.65 8.75 13.67
CA GLU A 160 12.19 8.78 15.04
C GLU A 160 11.63 9.94 15.89
N ASP A 161 11.08 11.00 15.28
CA ASP A 161 10.38 12.06 16.01
C ASP A 161 9.17 11.51 16.78
N LEU A 162 8.52 10.46 16.27
CA LEU A 162 7.38 9.82 16.95
C LEU A 162 7.75 9.14 18.28
N ALA A 163 9.03 8.87 18.52
CA ALA A 163 9.51 8.31 19.78
C ALA A 163 9.64 9.35 20.90
N LYS A 164 9.51 10.65 20.61
CA LYS A 164 9.62 11.73 21.61
C LYS A 164 8.53 11.61 22.67
N PRO A 165 8.87 11.73 23.98
CA PRO A 165 7.94 11.46 25.07
C PRO A 165 6.78 12.44 25.15
N GLU A 166 6.93 13.65 24.65
CA GLU A 166 5.83 14.64 24.60
C GLU A 166 4.68 14.23 23.67
N LEU A 167 4.90 13.23 22.79
CA LEU A 167 3.87 12.70 21.89
C LEU A 167 3.04 11.57 22.54
N ALA A 168 3.26 11.26 23.82
CA ALA A 168 2.55 10.18 24.50
C ALA A 168 1.02 10.38 24.46
N GLY A 169 0.30 9.40 23.92
CA GLY A 169 -1.15 9.42 23.74
C GLY A 169 -1.65 10.23 22.52
N TRP A 170 -0.75 10.74 21.69
CA TRP A 170 -1.11 11.53 20.51
C TRP A 170 -0.84 10.81 19.17
N ILE A 171 -0.44 9.55 19.20
CA ILE A 171 -0.13 8.77 18.00
C ILE A 171 -1.20 7.71 17.78
N GLY A 172 -1.71 7.60 16.56
CA GLY A 172 -2.57 6.51 16.09
C GLY A 172 -1.75 5.50 15.27
N ALA A 173 -1.90 4.22 15.58
CA ALA A 173 -1.27 3.12 14.83
C ALA A 173 -2.21 1.92 14.71
N GLY A 174 -2.10 1.17 13.63
CA GLY A 174 -2.85 -0.09 13.48
C GLY A 174 -2.08 -1.29 14.02
N ASP A 175 -2.81 -2.33 14.42
CA ASP A 175 -2.23 -3.62 14.80
C ASP A 175 -1.67 -4.34 13.55
N PRO A 176 -0.34 -4.63 13.49
CA PRO A 176 0.27 -5.26 12.32
C PRO A 176 -0.22 -6.70 12.06
N ARG A 177 -0.87 -7.33 13.04
CA ARG A 177 -1.49 -8.65 12.87
C ARG A 177 -2.71 -8.60 11.96
N ASN A 178 -3.40 -7.46 11.92
CA ASN A 178 -4.64 -7.23 11.18
C ASN A 178 -4.44 -6.31 9.97
N SER A 179 -3.40 -5.44 10.00
CA SER A 179 -3.08 -4.48 8.94
C SER A 179 -1.79 -4.88 8.22
N GLY A 180 -1.92 -5.30 6.96
CA GLY A 180 -0.77 -5.56 6.09
C GLY A 180 0.10 -4.32 5.87
N THR A 181 -0.53 -3.14 5.78
CA THR A 181 0.15 -1.84 5.70
C THR A 181 1.07 -1.61 6.90
N MET A 182 0.56 -1.79 8.12
CA MET A 182 1.36 -1.61 9.33
C MET A 182 2.49 -2.63 9.43
N ASN A 183 2.22 -3.88 9.05
CA ASN A 183 3.25 -4.91 9.06
C ASN A 183 4.39 -4.59 8.08
N ASN A 184 4.08 -4.12 6.87
CA ASN A 184 5.09 -3.71 5.90
C ASN A 184 5.87 -2.48 6.39
N MET A 185 5.20 -1.53 7.02
CA MET A 185 5.82 -0.32 7.57
C MET A 185 6.78 -0.65 8.70
N PHE A 186 6.39 -1.50 9.66
CA PHE A 186 7.26 -1.93 10.75
C PHE A 186 8.44 -2.77 10.27
N GLU A 187 8.23 -3.60 9.25
CA GLU A 187 9.34 -4.30 8.60
C GLU A 187 10.32 -3.32 7.95
N ALA A 188 9.83 -2.26 7.31
CA ALA A 188 10.69 -1.21 6.74
C ALA A 188 11.51 -0.49 7.82
N PHE A 189 10.95 -0.24 9.01
CA PHE A 189 11.70 0.26 10.17
C PHE A 189 12.87 -0.63 10.55
N LEU A 190 12.63 -1.95 10.65
CA LEU A 190 13.68 -2.92 11.03
C LEU A 190 14.77 -3.01 9.97
N GLN A 191 14.44 -2.82 8.72
CA GLN A 191 15.43 -2.80 7.64
C GLN A 191 16.20 -1.47 7.58
N ALA A 192 15.54 -0.34 7.78
CA ALA A 192 16.14 0.98 7.69
C ALA A 192 17.07 1.29 8.87
N TYR A 193 16.65 0.95 10.10
CA TYR A 193 17.42 1.22 11.32
C TYR A 193 18.23 0.03 11.84
N GLY A 194 18.06 -1.16 11.24
CA GLY A 194 18.57 -2.42 11.77
C GLY A 194 17.70 -2.98 12.90
N TRP A 195 17.91 -4.27 13.23
CA TRP A 195 17.04 -5.01 14.14
C TRP A 195 16.94 -4.37 15.53
N GLU A 196 18.08 -4.10 16.17
CA GLU A 196 18.12 -3.58 17.54
C GLU A 196 17.54 -2.16 17.63
N ARG A 197 18.03 -1.26 16.80
CA ARG A 197 17.58 0.15 16.82
C ARG A 197 16.14 0.27 16.31
N GLY A 198 15.75 -0.52 15.31
CA GLY A 198 14.38 -0.55 14.81
C GLY A 198 13.38 -0.97 15.90
N TRP A 199 13.69 -2.01 16.68
CA TRP A 199 12.86 -2.42 17.81
C TRP A 199 12.85 -1.39 18.96
N GLU A 200 13.98 -0.73 19.23
CA GLU A 200 14.03 0.36 20.19
C GLU A 200 13.06 1.47 19.81
N LEU A 201 13.11 1.95 18.56
CA LEU A 201 12.21 2.98 18.06
C LEU A 201 10.75 2.52 18.04
N LEU A 202 10.46 1.34 17.47
CA LEU A 202 9.09 0.82 17.37
C LEU A 202 8.47 0.62 18.76
N THR A 203 9.23 0.19 19.76
CA THR A 203 8.73 0.02 21.12
C THR A 203 8.52 1.37 21.82
N ALA A 204 9.43 2.32 21.65
CA ALA A 204 9.28 3.68 22.21
C ALA A 204 8.07 4.40 21.60
N ILE A 205 7.90 4.32 20.27
CA ILE A 205 6.74 4.84 19.56
C ILE A 205 5.46 4.12 20.02
N GLY A 206 5.51 2.79 20.15
CA GLY A 206 4.40 1.98 20.65
C GLY A 206 3.91 2.43 22.03
N GLY A 207 4.83 2.84 22.91
CA GLY A 207 4.51 3.43 24.23
C GLY A 207 3.87 4.82 24.15
N ASN A 208 4.04 5.54 23.04
CA ASN A 208 3.40 6.82 22.77
C ASN A 208 2.05 6.70 22.04
N VAL A 209 1.74 5.53 21.49
CA VAL A 209 0.47 5.26 20.81
C VAL A 209 -0.69 5.41 21.79
N ARG A 210 -1.78 6.01 21.36
CA ARG A 210 -3.02 6.15 22.16
C ARG A 210 -3.70 4.80 22.35
N HIS A 211 -3.91 4.09 21.27
CA HIS A 211 -4.41 2.72 21.19
C HIS A 211 -4.08 2.15 19.81
N PHE A 212 -4.09 0.83 19.69
CA PHE A 212 -3.86 0.15 18.41
C PHE A 212 -5.21 -0.21 17.78
N ASP A 213 -5.48 0.38 16.60
CA ASP A 213 -6.65 0.03 15.82
C ASP A 213 -6.48 -1.29 15.06
N ARG A 214 -7.60 -1.87 14.68
CA ARG A 214 -7.57 -3.05 13.80
C ARG A 214 -7.01 -2.73 12.42
N LEU A 215 -7.33 -1.55 11.86
CA LEU A 215 -6.96 -1.14 10.50
C LEU A 215 -6.24 0.20 10.49
N SER A 216 -5.27 0.36 9.61
CA SER A 216 -4.54 1.62 9.43
C SER A 216 -5.40 2.75 8.81
N SER A 217 -6.49 2.43 8.14
CA SER A 217 -7.43 3.44 7.64
C SER A 217 -8.20 4.15 8.76
N SER A 218 -8.47 3.46 9.87
CA SER A 218 -9.12 4.05 11.05
C SER A 218 -8.25 5.13 11.68
N THR A 219 -6.94 4.89 11.79
CA THR A 219 -6.01 5.84 12.41
C THR A 219 -5.89 7.15 11.63
N ALA A 220 -5.95 7.10 10.30
CA ALA A 220 -6.00 8.30 9.47
C ALA A 220 -7.27 9.13 9.73
N LYS A 221 -8.42 8.47 9.91
CA LYS A 221 -9.69 9.13 10.26
C LYS A 221 -9.64 9.74 11.67
N GLU A 222 -9.06 9.05 12.65
CA GLU A 222 -8.89 9.57 14.01
C GLU A 222 -8.01 10.83 14.02
N CYS A 223 -6.93 10.83 13.22
CA CYS A 223 -6.08 11.99 13.05
C CYS A 223 -6.86 13.15 12.41
N ALA A 224 -7.67 12.89 11.39
CA ALA A 224 -8.51 13.90 10.76
C ALA A 224 -9.54 14.51 11.72
N LEU A 225 -10.12 13.70 12.61
CA LEU A 225 -11.06 14.13 13.65
C LEU A 225 -10.38 14.80 14.85
N GLY A 226 -9.05 14.83 14.91
CA GLY A 226 -8.28 15.42 16.01
C GLY A 226 -8.24 14.58 17.28
N GLN A 227 -8.58 13.32 17.23
CA GLN A 227 -8.47 12.38 18.36
C GLN A 227 -7.02 12.02 18.66
N VAL A 228 -6.18 12.03 17.63
CA VAL A 228 -4.72 11.96 17.70
C VAL A 228 -4.12 13.09 16.85
N ALA A 229 -2.88 13.48 17.14
CA ALA A 229 -2.17 14.50 16.38
C ALA A 229 -1.37 13.90 15.19
N TYR A 230 -0.99 12.65 15.30
CA TYR A 230 -0.17 11.93 14.32
C TYR A 230 -0.74 10.52 14.09
N ALA A 231 -0.66 10.04 12.85
CA ALA A 231 -1.04 8.67 12.52
C ALA A 231 -0.04 8.07 11.54
N PHE A 232 0.33 6.82 11.79
CA PHE A 232 0.96 6.01 10.75
C PHE A 232 -0.02 5.83 9.60
N CYS A 233 0.39 6.18 8.39
CA CYS A 233 -0.51 6.24 7.26
C CYS A 233 0.16 5.80 5.96
N ILE A 234 -0.57 5.06 5.13
CA ILE A 234 -0.24 4.98 3.71
C ILE A 234 -0.80 6.25 3.04
N ASP A 235 -0.06 6.81 2.11
CA ASP A 235 -0.29 8.13 1.52
C ASP A 235 -1.75 8.37 1.08
N TYR A 236 -2.35 7.45 0.36
CA TYR A 236 -3.70 7.67 -0.15
C TYR A 236 -4.78 7.77 0.93
N TYR A 237 -4.63 7.10 2.09
CA TYR A 237 -5.56 7.32 3.21
C TYR A 237 -5.40 8.72 3.79
N GLY A 238 -4.14 9.21 3.86
CA GLY A 238 -3.86 10.59 4.26
C GLY A 238 -4.50 11.60 3.32
N PHE A 239 -4.31 11.43 2.02
CA PHE A 239 -4.87 12.34 1.01
C PHE A 239 -6.41 12.33 0.98
N ILE A 240 -7.06 11.16 1.15
CA ILE A 240 -8.52 11.07 1.29
C ILE A 240 -8.99 11.93 2.47
N GLN A 241 -8.33 11.83 3.63
CA GLN A 241 -8.69 12.63 4.80
C GLN A 241 -8.42 14.12 4.60
N MET A 242 -7.30 14.47 3.95
CA MET A 242 -6.97 15.85 3.61
C MET A 242 -8.03 16.46 2.67
N ALA A 243 -8.46 15.73 1.66
CA ALA A 243 -9.50 16.15 0.73
C ALA A 243 -10.84 16.39 1.46
N ALA A 244 -11.24 15.45 2.32
CA ALA A 244 -12.47 15.55 3.11
C ALA A 244 -12.44 16.74 4.12
N ALA A 245 -11.27 17.06 4.67
CA ALA A 245 -11.08 18.15 5.62
C ALA A 245 -10.90 19.54 4.97
N GLY A 246 -10.98 19.64 3.66
CA GLY A 246 -10.77 20.92 2.94
C GLY A 246 -9.31 21.39 2.86
N GLY A 247 -8.34 20.52 3.14
CA GLY A 247 -6.92 20.72 2.78
C GLY A 247 -6.05 21.57 3.71
N THR A 248 -6.57 22.21 4.77
CA THR A 248 -5.79 23.19 5.54
C THR A 248 -5.26 22.70 6.89
N ASN A 249 -5.91 21.71 7.49
CA ASN A 249 -5.62 21.27 8.85
C ASN A 249 -4.84 19.96 8.94
N LEU A 250 -4.68 19.26 7.84
CA LEU A 250 -3.98 18.01 7.76
C LEU A 250 -2.79 18.14 6.82
N ASP A 251 -1.74 17.38 7.11
CA ASP A 251 -0.53 17.34 6.31
C ASP A 251 -0.01 15.91 6.25
N MET A 252 0.22 15.40 5.02
CA MET A 252 0.80 14.09 4.80
C MET A 252 2.30 14.22 4.61
N VAL A 253 3.05 13.86 5.65
CA VAL A 253 4.51 13.90 5.66
C VAL A 253 5.07 12.59 5.14
N VAL A 254 5.86 12.64 4.08
CA VAL A 254 6.80 11.58 3.75
C VAL A 254 8.07 11.84 4.57
N PRO A 255 8.45 10.94 5.49
CA PRO A 255 9.55 11.21 6.41
C PRO A 255 10.90 11.36 5.70
N GLU A 256 11.74 12.28 6.22
CA GLU A 256 13.04 12.62 5.64
C GLU A 256 14.07 11.48 5.77
N ASP A 257 13.87 10.58 6.71
CA ASP A 257 14.79 9.45 6.98
C ASP A 257 14.58 8.29 6.01
N PHE A 258 13.35 7.82 5.81
CA PHE A 258 13.04 6.84 4.79
C PHE A 258 11.53 6.72 4.53
N THR A 259 11.17 6.18 3.38
CA THR A 259 9.86 5.60 3.10
C THR A 259 10.01 4.35 2.24
N ALA A 260 9.11 3.39 2.37
CA ALA A 260 8.99 2.31 1.42
C ALA A 260 7.95 2.69 0.36
N VAL A 261 8.34 2.55 -0.91
CA VAL A 261 7.41 2.70 -2.03
C VAL A 261 6.95 1.32 -2.46
N SER A 262 5.69 1.18 -2.84
CA SER A 262 5.13 -0.06 -3.39
C SER A 262 4.22 0.25 -4.58
N ALA A 263 4.12 -0.69 -5.51
CA ALA A 263 3.20 -0.58 -6.63
C ALA A 263 1.89 -1.30 -6.32
N ASP A 264 0.76 -0.65 -6.59
CA ASP A 264 -0.54 -1.30 -6.64
C ASP A 264 -0.72 -1.86 -8.06
N GLY A 265 -0.99 -3.14 -8.16
CA GLY A 265 -0.91 -3.85 -9.42
C GLY A 265 -2.19 -3.87 -10.25
N ILE A 266 -2.01 -4.22 -11.52
CA ILE A 266 -3.07 -4.65 -12.44
C ILE A 266 -2.54 -5.80 -13.30
N ALA A 267 -3.36 -6.82 -13.55
CA ALA A 267 -2.98 -8.00 -14.32
C ALA A 267 -4.18 -8.66 -15.01
N ILE A 268 -3.93 -9.28 -16.17
CA ILE A 268 -4.90 -10.12 -16.86
C ILE A 268 -4.85 -11.52 -16.25
N LEU A 269 -6.00 -12.09 -15.94
CA LEU A 269 -6.11 -13.46 -15.44
C LEU A 269 -6.06 -14.49 -16.59
N VAL A 270 -5.57 -15.68 -16.30
CA VAL A 270 -5.60 -16.80 -17.27
C VAL A 270 -7.06 -17.11 -17.63
N GLY A 271 -7.32 -17.29 -18.94
CA GLY A 271 -8.66 -17.59 -19.43
C GLY A 271 -9.64 -16.40 -19.36
N ALA A 272 -9.14 -15.16 -19.39
CA ALA A 272 -9.94 -13.95 -19.50
C ALA A 272 -10.95 -14.04 -20.67
N PRO A 273 -12.27 -13.95 -20.43
CA PRO A 273 -13.28 -14.13 -21.47
C PRO A 273 -13.31 -13.01 -22.51
N HIS A 274 -13.00 -11.76 -22.10
CA HIS A 274 -13.05 -10.57 -22.95
C HIS A 274 -11.64 -9.99 -23.16
N LEU A 275 -10.71 -10.86 -23.63
CA LEU A 275 -9.29 -10.53 -23.70
C LEU A 275 -8.98 -9.24 -24.49
N PRO A 276 -9.55 -8.96 -25.67
CA PRO A 276 -9.26 -7.70 -26.37
C PRO A 276 -9.65 -6.45 -25.58
N ALA A 277 -10.76 -6.48 -24.88
CA ALA A 277 -11.22 -5.38 -24.05
C ALA A 277 -10.39 -5.25 -22.76
N ALA A 278 -9.95 -6.38 -22.17
CA ALA A 278 -9.03 -6.40 -21.04
C ALA A 278 -7.67 -5.77 -21.40
N GLU A 279 -7.13 -6.09 -22.57
CA GLU A 279 -5.88 -5.50 -23.08
C GLU A 279 -6.03 -3.99 -23.31
N ARG A 280 -7.17 -3.52 -23.86
CA ARG A 280 -7.46 -2.09 -23.98
C ARG A 280 -7.53 -1.38 -22.63
N LEU A 281 -8.15 -2.02 -21.62
CA LEU A 281 -8.19 -1.44 -20.27
C LEU A 281 -6.79 -1.38 -19.64
N MET A 282 -5.95 -2.40 -19.83
CA MET A 282 -4.55 -2.37 -19.41
C MET A 282 -3.79 -1.19 -20.05
N GLU A 283 -3.92 -1.02 -21.36
CA GLU A 283 -3.29 0.09 -22.09
C GLU A 283 -3.77 1.45 -21.58
N PHE A 284 -5.07 1.60 -21.34
CA PHE A 284 -5.64 2.81 -20.75
C PHE A 284 -5.01 3.11 -19.39
N VAL A 285 -4.98 2.14 -18.47
CA VAL A 285 -4.42 2.32 -17.12
C VAL A 285 -2.95 2.72 -17.17
N LEU A 286 -2.17 2.14 -18.09
CA LEU A 286 -0.76 2.47 -18.29
C LEU A 286 -0.54 3.78 -19.06
N SER A 287 -1.53 4.27 -19.80
CA SER A 287 -1.42 5.49 -20.60
C SER A 287 -1.28 6.74 -19.73
N GLU A 288 -0.85 7.83 -20.34
CA GLU A 288 -0.82 9.14 -19.66
C GLU A 288 -2.21 9.56 -19.18
N ALA A 289 -3.26 9.27 -19.94
CA ALA A 289 -4.64 9.59 -19.58
C ALA A 289 -5.09 8.82 -18.31
N GLY A 290 -4.82 7.52 -18.22
CA GLY A 290 -5.09 6.73 -17.01
C GLY A 290 -4.28 7.19 -15.81
N GLN A 291 -3.02 7.55 -16.02
CA GLN A 291 -2.12 8.00 -14.96
C GLN A 291 -2.47 9.38 -14.41
N LYS A 292 -3.05 10.27 -15.22
CA LYS A 292 -3.57 11.58 -14.78
C LYS A 292 -4.75 11.44 -13.83
N LEU A 293 -5.57 10.38 -13.96
CA LEU A 293 -6.68 10.16 -13.01
C LEU A 293 -6.19 9.95 -11.57
N TRP A 294 -5.04 9.33 -11.39
CA TRP A 294 -4.45 9.15 -10.07
C TRP A 294 -3.99 10.46 -9.43
N PHE A 295 -3.55 11.43 -10.23
CA PHE A 295 -2.72 12.54 -9.78
C PHE A 295 -3.43 13.90 -9.76
N LEU A 296 -4.29 14.14 -10.73
CA LEU A 296 -4.95 15.42 -10.89
C LEU A 296 -6.19 15.55 -9.97
N PRO A 297 -6.52 16.75 -9.55
CA PRO A 297 -7.74 16.97 -8.76
C PRO A 297 -9.00 16.76 -9.59
N ALA A 298 -10.09 16.43 -8.93
CA ALA A 298 -11.41 16.37 -9.55
C ALA A 298 -11.78 17.72 -10.20
N GLY A 299 -12.42 17.65 -11.37
CA GLY A 299 -12.77 18.82 -12.17
C GLY A 299 -11.64 19.36 -13.07
N HIS A 300 -10.42 18.85 -12.95
CA HIS A 300 -9.39 19.14 -13.95
C HIS A 300 -9.77 18.52 -15.30
N PRO A 301 -9.62 19.24 -16.45
CA PRO A 301 -10.07 18.74 -17.78
C PRO A 301 -9.55 17.34 -18.15
N GLU A 302 -8.33 17.01 -17.71
CA GLU A 302 -7.69 15.72 -17.97
C GLU A 302 -7.69 14.79 -16.75
N GLY A 303 -8.30 15.20 -15.63
CA GLY A 303 -8.35 14.48 -14.36
C GLY A 303 -9.64 13.69 -14.15
N PRO A 304 -9.86 13.23 -12.92
CA PRO A 304 -11.11 12.63 -12.50
C PRO A 304 -12.26 13.65 -12.52
N VAL A 305 -13.50 13.15 -12.67
CA VAL A 305 -14.68 14.02 -12.81
C VAL A 305 -15.18 14.49 -11.45
N ASN A 306 -15.43 13.54 -10.53
CA ASN A 306 -16.15 13.82 -9.29
C ASN A 306 -15.27 13.74 -8.05
N HIS A 307 -14.29 12.82 -8.04
CA HIS A 307 -13.51 12.51 -6.85
C HIS A 307 -12.00 12.54 -7.14
N SER A 308 -11.28 13.42 -6.46
CA SER A 308 -9.81 13.38 -6.46
C SER A 308 -9.33 12.09 -5.83
N ILE A 309 -8.44 11.35 -6.54
CA ILE A 309 -7.92 10.08 -6.06
C ILE A 309 -6.62 10.28 -5.27
N GLU A 310 -5.76 11.21 -5.75
CA GLU A 310 -4.54 11.68 -5.08
C GLU A 310 -3.57 10.54 -4.74
N ARG A 311 -3.19 9.76 -5.77
CA ARG A 311 -2.20 8.70 -5.69
C ARG A 311 -0.99 9.01 -6.57
N LEU A 312 0.06 8.23 -6.40
CA LEU A 312 1.34 8.42 -7.09
C LEU A 312 1.33 7.71 -8.45
N PRO A 313 1.42 8.45 -9.59
CA PRO A 313 1.55 7.83 -10.90
C PRO A 313 2.84 7.04 -11.07
N ILE A 314 2.82 6.04 -11.96
CA ILE A 314 4.01 5.28 -12.36
C ILE A 314 4.83 5.96 -13.45
N ARG A 315 4.38 7.10 -13.99
CA ARG A 315 5.04 7.88 -15.03
C ARG A 315 5.72 9.13 -14.45
N PRO A 316 7.07 9.22 -14.44
CA PRO A 316 7.80 10.38 -13.93
C PRO A 316 7.38 11.70 -14.55
N ALA A 317 7.07 11.70 -15.85
CA ALA A 317 6.66 12.90 -16.58
C ALA A 317 5.39 13.56 -16.02
N ILE A 318 4.47 12.79 -15.41
CA ILE A 318 3.25 13.34 -14.80
C ILE A 318 3.62 14.30 -13.67
N TYR A 319 4.57 13.95 -12.83
CA TYR A 319 5.02 14.83 -11.73
C TYR A 319 5.63 16.13 -12.24
N THR A 320 6.42 16.06 -13.32
CA THR A 320 7.07 17.24 -13.90
C THR A 320 6.06 18.16 -14.58
N ASN A 321 5.15 17.57 -15.37
CA ASN A 321 4.26 18.35 -16.23
C ASN A 321 3.03 18.88 -15.48
N TYR A 322 2.58 18.17 -14.43
CA TYR A 322 1.30 18.44 -13.74
C TYR A 322 1.45 18.66 -12.23
N GLY A 323 2.67 18.66 -11.68
CA GLY A 323 2.89 18.79 -10.24
C GLY A 323 2.30 20.04 -9.63
N ALA A 324 2.28 21.16 -10.36
CA ALA A 324 1.69 22.41 -9.89
C ALA A 324 0.14 22.35 -9.77
N ALA A 325 -0.51 21.46 -10.49
CA ALA A 325 -1.97 21.27 -10.43
C ALA A 325 -2.39 20.23 -9.38
N SER A 326 -1.45 19.42 -8.88
CA SER A 326 -1.71 18.34 -7.94
C SER A 326 -1.53 18.79 -6.49
N ARG A 327 -2.26 18.15 -5.57
CA ARG A 327 -2.03 18.25 -4.13
C ARG A 327 -0.98 17.27 -3.63
N VAL A 328 -0.56 16.34 -4.47
CA VAL A 328 0.46 15.34 -4.16
C VAL A 328 1.83 15.93 -4.51
N HIS A 329 2.59 16.31 -3.49
CA HIS A 329 3.90 16.95 -3.67
C HIS A 329 5.07 15.98 -3.58
N PHE A 330 4.83 14.71 -3.26
CA PHE A 330 5.85 13.68 -3.20
C PHE A 330 6.09 13.07 -4.59
N ASN A 331 7.37 13.03 -5.02
CA ASN A 331 7.78 12.37 -6.26
C ASN A 331 8.74 11.20 -5.92
N PRO A 332 8.29 9.94 -6.02
CA PRO A 332 9.09 8.78 -5.67
C PRO A 332 10.32 8.57 -6.58
N PHE A 333 10.33 9.16 -7.77
CA PHE A 333 11.45 9.03 -8.71
C PHE A 333 12.61 10.01 -8.43
N THR A 334 12.35 11.09 -7.68
CA THR A 334 13.38 12.08 -7.31
C THR A 334 13.72 12.07 -5.83
N TYR A 335 12.89 11.43 -5.01
CA TYR A 335 13.15 11.28 -3.58
C TYR A 335 14.45 10.51 -3.34
N ARG A 336 15.32 11.06 -2.49
CA ARG A 336 16.62 10.48 -2.16
C ARG A 336 16.62 9.94 -0.75
N GLN A 337 16.95 8.67 -0.59
CA GLN A 337 17.12 8.00 0.70
C GLN A 337 18.29 7.01 0.61
N ASN A 338 18.89 6.72 1.76
CA ASN A 338 19.94 5.71 1.90
C ASN A 338 19.37 4.35 2.35
N PHE A 339 18.11 4.12 2.06
CA PHE A 339 17.37 2.91 2.43
C PHE A 339 16.94 2.17 1.16
N SER A 340 17.09 0.84 1.20
CA SER A 340 16.63 -0.07 0.17
C SER A 340 15.81 -1.19 0.82
N TYR A 341 14.56 -1.33 0.41
CA TYR A 341 13.66 -2.34 0.97
C TYR A 341 13.88 -3.71 0.33
N ASP A 342 14.31 -4.69 1.15
CA ASP A 342 14.41 -6.08 0.72
C ASP A 342 13.09 -6.84 0.96
N ALA A 343 12.29 -6.97 -0.10
CA ALA A 343 11.03 -7.71 -0.07
C ALA A 343 11.22 -9.22 0.20
N ARG A 344 12.39 -9.80 -0.07
CA ARG A 344 12.68 -11.21 0.21
C ARG A 344 12.89 -11.43 1.72
N LEU A 345 13.70 -10.55 2.34
CA LEU A 345 13.89 -10.55 3.79
C LEU A 345 12.54 -10.35 4.51
N ALA A 346 11.76 -9.35 4.08
CA ALA A 346 10.43 -9.07 4.61
C ALA A 346 9.52 -10.30 4.57
N ARG A 347 9.43 -10.95 3.42
CA ARG A 347 8.62 -12.16 3.25
C ARG A 347 9.08 -13.29 4.15
N GLY A 348 10.39 -13.42 4.34
CA GLY A 348 11.00 -14.49 5.15
C GLY A 348 10.68 -14.38 6.64
N ARG A 349 10.39 -13.20 7.19
CA ARG A 349 10.18 -12.99 8.64
C ARG A 349 8.89 -12.24 9.01
N ARG A 350 8.06 -11.89 8.03
CA ARG A 350 6.81 -11.13 8.22
C ARG A 350 5.95 -11.62 9.37
N ASP A 351 5.72 -12.93 9.45
CA ASP A 351 4.85 -13.53 10.47
C ASP A 351 5.47 -13.49 11.87
N ILE A 352 6.79 -13.57 11.94
CA ILE A 352 7.52 -13.42 13.20
C ILE A 352 7.43 -11.98 13.70
N VAL A 353 7.75 -11.00 12.84
CA VAL A 353 7.77 -9.58 13.20
C VAL A 353 6.39 -9.14 13.70
N ARG A 354 5.31 -9.42 12.95
CA ARG A 354 3.95 -9.02 13.37
C ARG A 354 3.51 -9.72 14.66
N SER A 355 3.90 -10.97 14.86
CA SER A 355 3.53 -11.72 16.06
C SER A 355 4.33 -11.28 17.28
N LEU A 356 5.60 -10.96 17.10
CA LEU A 356 6.46 -10.43 18.14
C LEU A 356 5.97 -9.04 18.58
N PHE A 357 5.69 -8.15 17.64
CA PHE A 357 5.11 -6.84 17.93
C PHE A 357 3.75 -6.97 18.65
N GLY A 358 2.89 -7.85 18.16
CA GLY A 358 1.62 -8.14 18.79
C GLY A 358 1.76 -8.55 20.25
N ALA A 359 2.61 -9.55 20.52
CA ALA A 359 2.78 -10.11 21.85
C ALA A 359 3.50 -9.16 22.83
N THR A 360 4.44 -8.35 22.34
CA THR A 360 5.31 -7.53 23.21
C THR A 360 4.88 -6.06 23.31
N VAL A 361 4.17 -5.55 22.31
CA VAL A 361 3.75 -4.13 22.27
C VAL A 361 2.23 -4.00 22.39
N VAL A 362 1.45 -4.65 21.51
CA VAL A 362 0.00 -4.44 21.47
C VAL A 362 -0.71 -5.08 22.66
N ASP A 363 -0.41 -6.35 22.96
CA ASP A 363 -1.08 -7.11 24.02
C ASP A 363 -0.67 -6.65 25.44
N LEU A 364 0.45 -5.91 25.55
CA LEU A 364 0.98 -5.35 26.80
C LEU A 364 1.03 -3.82 26.78
N HIS A 365 0.10 -3.20 26.05
CA HIS A 365 0.18 -1.77 25.77
C HIS A 365 0.14 -0.90 27.03
N ASP A 366 -0.67 -1.25 28.01
CA ASP A 366 -0.77 -0.49 29.28
C ASP A 366 0.55 -0.58 30.08
N GLU A 367 1.15 -1.78 30.20
CA GLU A 367 2.44 -1.98 30.86
C GLU A 367 3.56 -1.26 30.11
N LEU A 368 3.54 -1.31 28.78
CA LEU A 368 4.49 -0.58 27.95
C LEU A 368 4.40 0.94 28.15
N ARG A 369 3.18 1.51 28.16
CA ARG A 369 2.96 2.93 28.41
C ARG A 369 3.48 3.36 29.78
N ALA A 370 3.24 2.55 30.81
CA ALA A 370 3.77 2.81 32.15
C ALA A 370 5.31 2.79 32.17
N ALA A 371 5.94 1.79 31.55
CA ALA A 371 7.39 1.69 31.40
C ALA A 371 7.95 2.86 30.58
N ARG A 372 7.35 3.20 29.45
CA ARG A 372 7.77 4.33 28.61
C ARG A 372 7.74 5.66 29.37
N LYS A 373 6.67 5.90 30.14
CA LYS A 373 6.55 7.07 31.00
C LYS A 373 7.67 7.14 32.04
N ALA A 374 8.00 6.04 32.69
CA ALA A 374 9.07 5.97 33.67
C ALA A 374 10.46 6.18 33.04
N VAL A 375 10.69 5.64 31.84
CA VAL A 375 11.92 5.89 31.07
C VAL A 375 12.04 7.37 30.71
N ALA A 376 10.96 7.99 30.22
CA ALA A 376 10.93 9.43 29.90
C ALA A 376 11.21 10.31 31.11
N ALA A 377 10.69 9.96 32.27
CA ALA A 377 10.94 10.71 33.52
C ALA A 377 12.43 10.74 33.92
N THR A 378 13.24 9.84 33.40
CA THR A 378 14.70 9.82 33.60
C THR A 378 15.48 10.50 32.46
N GLY A 379 14.80 11.22 31.56
CA GLY A 379 15.39 11.95 30.44
C GLY A 379 15.78 11.05 29.25
N ASP A 380 15.06 9.95 29.03
CA ASP A 380 15.28 9.03 27.90
C ASP A 380 16.73 8.54 27.77
N ARG A 381 17.34 8.14 28.92
CA ARG A 381 18.71 7.63 28.93
C ARG A 381 18.87 6.50 27.93
N PRO A 382 19.94 6.51 27.11
CA PRO A 382 20.12 5.52 26.03
C PRO A 382 20.06 4.06 26.48
N GLU A 383 20.64 3.73 27.63
CA GLU A 383 20.61 2.39 28.20
C GLU A 383 19.19 1.94 28.58
N ARG A 384 18.34 2.84 29.09
CA ARG A 384 16.94 2.54 29.43
C ARG A 384 16.07 2.42 28.17
N LEU A 385 16.31 3.24 27.15
CA LEU A 385 15.65 3.11 25.85
C LEU A 385 16.02 1.78 25.16
N LYS A 386 17.29 1.41 25.20
CA LYS A 386 17.76 0.12 24.68
C LYS A 386 17.14 -1.04 25.44
N GLU A 387 17.02 -0.97 26.76
CA GLU A 387 16.34 -1.99 27.55
C GLU A 387 14.84 -2.04 27.23
N LEU A 388 14.17 -0.90 27.09
CA LEU A 388 12.76 -0.81 26.71
C LEU A 388 12.51 -1.48 25.37
N GLY A 389 13.36 -1.24 24.38
CA GLY A 389 13.26 -1.75 23.01
C GLY A 389 13.75 -3.17 22.83
N ALA A 390 14.47 -3.76 23.80
CA ALA A 390 14.95 -5.12 23.68
C ALA A 390 13.84 -6.12 23.39
N VAL A 391 14.13 -7.10 22.54
CA VAL A 391 13.22 -8.21 22.19
C VAL A 391 13.88 -9.57 22.49
N PRO A 392 13.09 -10.64 22.73
CA PRO A 392 13.62 -11.92 23.22
C PRO A 392 14.30 -12.77 22.15
N LEU A 393 14.61 -12.23 20.99
CA LEU A 393 15.32 -12.93 19.92
C LEU A 393 16.12 -11.95 19.05
N THR A 394 17.21 -12.44 18.49
CA THR A 394 17.99 -11.72 17.48
C THR A 394 17.36 -11.86 16.10
N GLU A 395 17.81 -11.03 15.15
CA GLU A 395 17.37 -11.13 13.75
C GLU A 395 17.62 -12.52 13.16
N LYS A 396 18.80 -13.12 13.45
CA LYS A 396 19.14 -14.47 13.00
C LYS A 396 18.17 -15.50 13.55
N GLN A 397 17.87 -15.46 14.86
CA GLN A 397 16.90 -16.35 15.48
C GLN A 397 15.50 -16.19 14.90
N ALA A 398 15.08 -14.96 14.59
CA ALA A 398 13.81 -14.70 13.92
C ALA A 398 13.74 -15.37 12.53
N ALA A 399 14.81 -15.28 11.76
CA ALA A 399 14.90 -15.91 10.43
C ALA A 399 14.94 -17.45 10.53
N GLU A 400 15.62 -18.01 11.51
CA GLU A 400 15.67 -19.46 11.76
C GLU A 400 14.29 -19.98 12.20
N LEU A 401 13.63 -19.30 13.13
CA LEU A 401 12.30 -19.64 13.61
C LEU A 401 11.26 -19.61 12.47
N ALA A 402 11.34 -18.64 11.57
CA ALA A 402 10.45 -18.54 10.42
C ALA A 402 10.58 -19.71 9.43
N LYS A 403 11.78 -20.28 9.30
CA LYS A 403 12.06 -21.44 8.43
C LYS A 403 11.73 -22.78 9.09
N GLY A 404 11.69 -22.82 10.41
CA GLY A 404 11.50 -24.04 11.21
C GLY A 404 10.05 -24.23 11.69
N ASP A 405 9.91 -24.37 13.00
CA ASP A 405 8.67 -24.83 13.66
C ASP A 405 7.55 -23.78 13.71
N TRP A 406 7.75 -22.58 13.18
CA TRP A 406 6.72 -21.52 13.21
C TRP A 406 5.42 -21.91 12.51
N GLN A 407 5.48 -22.86 11.58
CA GLN A 407 4.28 -23.37 10.91
C GLN A 407 3.42 -24.24 11.84
N ASN A 408 4.00 -24.81 12.90
CA ASN A 408 3.26 -25.53 13.93
C ASN A 408 2.48 -24.54 14.82
N ALA A 409 1.15 -24.70 14.87
CA ALA A 409 0.26 -23.78 15.60
C ALA A 409 0.53 -23.80 17.12
N GLU A 410 0.86 -24.95 17.69
CA GLU A 410 1.11 -25.11 19.11
C GLU A 410 2.44 -24.45 19.53
N VAL A 411 3.50 -24.70 18.75
CA VAL A 411 4.80 -24.04 18.93
C VAL A 411 4.65 -22.54 18.83
N ARG A 412 3.94 -22.07 17.80
CA ARG A 412 3.69 -20.64 17.62
C ARG A 412 2.96 -20.01 18.80
N GLN A 413 1.91 -20.67 19.31
CA GLN A 413 1.15 -20.15 20.46
C GLN A 413 2.00 -20.11 21.72
N ARG A 414 2.73 -21.16 22.03
CA ARG A 414 3.63 -21.21 23.18
C ARG A 414 4.70 -20.11 23.10
N THR A 415 5.36 -19.98 21.96
CA THR A 415 6.38 -18.96 21.73
C THR A 415 5.87 -17.53 21.96
N LYS A 416 4.64 -17.23 21.47
CA LYS A 416 4.00 -15.92 21.73
C LYS A 416 3.76 -15.67 23.22
N LEU A 417 3.30 -16.65 23.96
CA LEU A 417 3.12 -16.55 25.41
C LEU A 417 4.44 -16.34 26.16
N ASP A 418 5.51 -16.99 25.72
CA ASP A 418 6.85 -16.80 26.29
C ASP A 418 7.37 -15.39 26.02
N TRP A 419 7.19 -14.86 24.82
CA TRP A 419 7.53 -13.47 24.48
C TRP A 419 6.73 -12.47 25.33
N GLN A 420 5.44 -12.73 25.50
CA GLN A 420 4.55 -11.88 26.32
C GLN A 420 5.01 -11.85 27.79
N ARG A 421 5.30 -13.01 28.39
CA ARG A 421 5.80 -13.09 29.77
C ARG A 421 7.12 -12.38 29.92
N TRP A 422 8.03 -12.56 28.96
CA TRP A 422 9.34 -11.91 28.95
C TRP A 422 9.19 -10.37 28.90
N ALA A 423 8.38 -9.85 27.99
CA ALA A 423 8.15 -8.41 27.83
C ALA A 423 7.43 -7.82 29.06
N GLN A 424 6.44 -8.52 29.63
CA GLN A 424 5.75 -8.09 30.84
C GLN A 424 6.72 -7.95 32.03
N ALA A 425 7.62 -8.92 32.24
CA ALA A 425 8.63 -8.84 33.27
C ALA A 425 9.58 -7.63 33.07
N LYS A 426 9.99 -7.39 31.82
CA LYS A 426 10.80 -6.23 31.42
C LYS A 426 10.08 -4.90 31.73
N TYR A 427 8.83 -4.75 31.32
CA TYR A 427 8.09 -3.51 31.53
C TYR A 427 7.81 -3.23 33.00
N ARG A 428 7.48 -4.26 33.80
CA ARG A 428 7.31 -4.10 35.24
C ARG A 428 8.59 -3.61 35.92
N ARG A 429 9.76 -4.12 35.52
CA ARG A 429 11.05 -3.67 36.04
C ARG A 429 11.34 -2.22 35.66
N LEU A 430 11.05 -1.82 34.41
CA LEU A 430 11.28 -0.47 33.91
C LEU A 430 10.28 0.56 34.45
N ALA A 431 9.09 0.15 34.84
CA ALA A 431 8.08 1.04 35.41
C ALA A 431 8.41 1.49 36.85
N VAL A 432 9.33 0.82 37.51
CA VAL A 432 9.83 1.26 38.82
C VAL A 432 10.91 2.33 38.59
N PRO A 433 10.84 3.48 39.30
CA PRO A 433 11.79 4.58 39.15
C PRO A 433 13.25 4.22 39.43
#